data_3d5a29ffb5eda2ad9fbdf95d4d909d28
#
_entry.id   3d5a29ffb5eda2ad9fbdf95d4d909d28
#
_cell.length_a   1.000
_cell.length_b   1.000
_cell.length_c   1.000
_cell.angle_alpha   90.00
_cell.angle_beta   90.00
_cell.angle_gamma   90.00
#
_symmetry.space_group_name_H-M   'P 1'
#
loop_
_entity.id
_entity.type
_entity.pdbx_description
1 polymer ?
#
loop_
_entity_poly.entity_id
_entity_poly.type
_entity_poly.pdbx_seq_one_letter_code
_entity_poly.pdbx_strand_id
1 'polypeptide(L)'
;MPSGMFLRSGVDWHLDASGTKTFEAFLEDAAIASKDVDPIPIDVFLDYTAWFLREKGIVPRQDLAVDVTKVNGRFEVVMEGGGGIAADSLVAAPGVAFFETLPEWAPLVPEGLASHTCDLVAFEGLRGARVLVVGGRQSAYEWAALIGEAGAERIDIVHRHEEPRFDRVSWKFVDPYMDETLRVPGWWRHLDQSERDAIGRQFWAAGRLTLEWWLAPRLTADKFHRWPHAWVVDVFEGPGDAEVAVSLSTGDRLVVDHIVYATGYKASVRDVPYLSGVMDHVQTADGFPVLDESFQSSCSGLYFTGFSATRDFGPFFGFTRGCPVAAELIVSDLA
;
A
#
# COMPACT_ATOMS: atom_id res chain seq x y z
N MET A 1 9.54 -1.76 -2.91
CA MET A 1 9.10 -0.48 -3.52
C MET A 1 10.12 -0.10 -4.56
N PRO A 2 9.73 0.47 -5.70
CA PRO A 2 10.66 0.81 -6.77
C PRO A 2 11.57 1.98 -6.40
N SER A 3 12.82 1.94 -6.86
CA SER A 3 13.74 3.07 -6.78
C SER A 3 13.19 4.28 -7.57
N GLY A 4 13.53 5.49 -7.15
CA GLY A 4 13.01 6.73 -7.75
C GLY A 4 11.58 7.11 -7.36
N MET A 5 10.94 6.34 -6.49
CA MET A 5 9.66 6.65 -5.90
C MET A 5 9.81 7.66 -4.75
N PHE A 6 8.77 8.46 -4.51
CA PHE A 6 8.69 9.37 -3.37
C PHE A 6 7.53 8.99 -2.45
N LEU A 7 7.70 9.24 -1.16
CA LEU A 7 6.62 9.07 -0.19
C LEU A 7 5.70 10.29 -0.17
N ARG A 8 4.44 10.03 0.10
CA ARG A 8 3.42 11.06 0.36
C ARG A 8 3.38 11.49 1.84
N SER A 9 4.17 10.85 2.68
CA SER A 9 4.30 11.17 4.11
C SER A 9 5.13 12.44 4.30
N GLY A 10 4.81 13.24 5.32
CA GLY A 10 5.65 14.34 5.75
C GLY A 10 6.84 13.86 6.59
N VAL A 11 7.84 14.73 6.75
CA VAL A 11 9.03 14.47 7.58
C VAL A 11 8.71 14.33 9.08
N ASP A 12 7.55 14.81 9.51
CA ASP A 12 7.01 14.70 10.86
C ASP A 12 6.35 13.33 11.15
N TRP A 13 6.26 12.44 10.14
CA TRP A 13 5.74 11.09 10.31
C TRP A 13 6.87 10.09 10.50
N HIS A 14 6.77 9.26 11.54
CA HIS A 14 7.82 8.35 11.96
C HIS A 14 7.29 6.98 12.41
N LEU A 15 8.19 6.04 12.73
CA LEU A 15 7.85 4.66 13.12
C LEU A 15 7.81 4.45 14.64
N ASP A 16 8.37 5.38 15.42
CA ASP A 16 8.64 5.17 16.84
C ASP A 16 7.49 5.58 17.76
N ALA A 17 6.83 4.64 18.41
CA ALA A 17 5.81 4.93 19.42
C ALA A 17 6.35 5.75 20.62
N SER A 18 7.64 5.60 20.96
CA SER A 18 8.25 6.39 22.04
C SER A 18 8.61 7.83 21.64
N GLY A 19 8.50 8.18 20.35
CA GLY A 19 8.81 9.52 19.85
C GLY A 19 10.28 9.95 19.97
N THR A 20 11.22 9.03 20.23
CA THR A 20 12.64 9.34 20.43
C THR A 20 13.49 9.10 19.18
N LYS A 21 13.12 8.15 18.35
CA LYS A 21 13.80 7.77 17.10
C LYS A 21 12.93 8.17 15.91
N THR A 22 12.62 9.44 15.82
CA THR A 22 11.78 10.02 14.77
C THR A 22 12.53 10.15 13.45
N PHE A 23 11.83 10.41 12.36
CA PHE A 23 12.45 10.70 11.07
C PHE A 23 13.28 11.98 11.12
N GLU A 24 12.81 12.99 11.86
CA GLU A 24 13.57 14.24 12.08
C GLU A 24 14.87 13.98 12.84
N ALA A 25 14.84 13.15 13.90
CA ALA A 25 16.05 12.77 14.64
C ALA A 25 17.06 12.02 13.74
N PHE A 26 16.57 11.19 12.81
CA PHE A 26 17.44 10.56 11.81
C PHE A 26 18.07 11.59 10.86
N LEU A 27 17.29 12.54 10.37
CA LEU A 27 17.80 13.59 9.48
C LEU A 27 18.88 14.44 10.17
N GLU A 28 18.69 14.77 11.45
CA GLU A 28 19.70 15.47 12.26
C GLU A 28 20.97 14.64 12.41
N ASP A 29 20.86 13.35 12.75
CA ASP A 29 22.01 12.44 12.90
C ASP A 29 22.77 12.26 11.56
N ALA A 30 22.06 12.17 10.45
CA ALA A 30 22.61 12.06 9.11
C ALA A 30 23.10 13.39 8.50
N ALA A 31 22.93 14.52 9.21
CA ALA A 31 23.21 15.87 8.72
C ALA A 31 22.49 16.23 7.41
N ILE A 32 21.26 15.75 7.23
CA ILE A 32 20.40 16.02 6.08
C ILE A 32 19.39 17.11 6.46
N ALA A 33 19.30 18.18 5.67
CA ALA A 33 18.30 19.21 5.91
C ALA A 33 16.91 18.76 5.43
N SER A 34 15.89 18.91 6.27
CA SER A 34 14.51 18.50 5.97
C SER A 34 13.95 19.04 4.64
N LYS A 35 14.37 20.27 4.26
CA LYS A 35 14.00 20.89 2.99
C LYS A 35 14.54 20.15 1.74
N ASP A 36 15.60 19.37 1.89
CA ASP A 36 16.27 18.65 0.81
C ASP A 36 15.64 17.26 0.58
N VAL A 37 14.73 16.86 1.46
CA VAL A 37 13.99 15.59 1.41
C VAL A 37 12.46 15.79 1.34
N ASP A 38 12.00 16.84 0.72
CA ASP A 38 10.57 17.12 0.47
C ASP A 38 10.32 17.27 -1.04
N PRO A 39 9.77 16.23 -1.71
CA PRO A 39 9.21 14.98 -1.17
C PRO A 39 10.27 13.99 -0.69
N ILE A 40 9.91 13.11 0.25
CA ILE A 40 10.84 12.12 0.81
C ILE A 40 11.17 11.05 -0.24
N PRO A 41 12.43 10.94 -0.71
CA PRO A 41 12.82 9.82 -1.56
C PRO A 41 12.71 8.48 -0.81
N ILE A 42 12.30 7.43 -1.51
CA ILE A 42 12.15 6.10 -0.90
C ILE A 42 13.46 5.62 -0.28
N ASP A 43 14.60 5.89 -0.91
CA ASP A 43 15.91 5.44 -0.43
C ASP A 43 16.24 6.09 0.93
N VAL A 44 15.95 7.38 1.11
CA VAL A 44 16.12 8.08 2.39
C VAL A 44 15.20 7.51 3.48
N PHE A 45 13.99 7.12 3.12
CA PHE A 45 13.10 6.46 4.08
C PHE A 45 13.56 5.05 4.46
N LEU A 46 14.15 4.30 3.52
CA LEU A 46 14.76 3.01 3.80
C LEU A 46 16.00 3.15 4.71
N ASP A 47 16.81 4.17 4.49
CA ASP A 47 17.95 4.49 5.38
C ASP A 47 17.46 4.84 6.80
N TYR A 48 16.39 5.63 6.92
CA TYR A 48 15.73 5.87 8.20
C TYR A 48 15.27 4.57 8.86
N THR A 49 14.65 3.67 8.10
CA THR A 49 14.18 2.39 8.64
C THR A 49 15.35 1.55 9.15
N ALA A 50 16.45 1.49 8.41
CA ALA A 50 17.66 0.79 8.82
C ALA A 50 18.30 1.44 10.08
N TRP A 51 18.35 2.77 10.13
CA TRP A 51 18.80 3.52 11.30
C TRP A 51 17.91 3.24 12.52
N PHE A 52 16.58 3.31 12.36
CA PHE A 52 15.61 3.03 13.41
C PHE A 52 15.79 1.62 14.01
N LEU A 53 15.91 0.59 13.17
CA LEU A 53 16.14 -0.79 13.63
C LEU A 53 17.43 -0.90 14.43
N ARG A 54 18.51 -0.29 13.95
CA ARG A 54 19.81 -0.28 14.65
C ARG A 54 19.72 0.42 16.01
N GLU A 55 19.13 1.61 16.07
CA GLU A 55 19.00 2.41 17.27
C GLU A 55 18.09 1.76 18.33
N LYS A 56 17.13 0.96 17.91
CA LYS A 56 16.25 0.17 18.80
C LYS A 56 16.81 -1.21 19.11
N GLY A 57 17.93 -1.60 18.53
CA GLY A 57 18.51 -2.95 18.72
C GLY A 57 17.62 -4.06 18.14
N ILE A 58 16.82 -3.75 17.13
CA ILE A 58 15.92 -4.71 16.49
C ILE A 58 16.65 -5.39 15.34
N VAL A 59 16.71 -6.73 15.38
CA VAL A 59 17.26 -7.55 14.31
C VAL A 59 16.12 -8.37 13.69
N PRO A 60 15.56 -7.95 12.54
CA PRO A 60 14.52 -8.73 11.87
C PRO A 60 15.06 -10.08 11.42
N ARG A 61 14.29 -11.14 11.63
CA ARG A 61 14.59 -12.43 11.02
C ARG A 61 14.22 -12.35 9.53
N GLN A 62 15.22 -12.59 8.67
CA GLN A 62 15.03 -12.63 7.21
C GLN A 62 14.55 -14.03 6.79
N ASP A 63 13.28 -14.31 7.06
CA ASP A 63 12.65 -15.61 6.81
C ASP A 63 11.14 -15.41 6.63
N LEU A 64 10.48 -16.24 5.85
CA LEU A 64 9.05 -16.16 5.59
C LEU A 64 8.27 -17.09 6.53
N ALA A 65 7.21 -16.58 7.13
CA ALA A 65 6.20 -17.41 7.77
C ALA A 65 5.35 -18.06 6.66
N VAL A 66 5.28 -19.40 6.69
CA VAL A 66 4.53 -20.17 5.69
C VAL A 66 3.26 -20.81 6.25
N ASP A 67 3.19 -20.98 7.57
CA ASP A 67 1.99 -21.45 8.26
C ASP A 67 1.92 -20.93 9.69
N VAL A 68 0.72 -20.63 10.14
CA VAL A 68 0.40 -20.21 11.51
C VAL A 68 -0.77 -21.02 12.01
N THR A 69 -0.55 -21.75 13.11
CA THR A 69 -1.61 -22.49 13.82
C THR A 69 -1.67 -22.06 15.27
N LYS A 70 -2.75 -22.40 15.96
CA LYS A 70 -2.88 -22.16 17.39
C LYS A 70 -3.15 -23.49 18.11
N VAL A 71 -2.19 -23.95 18.92
CA VAL A 71 -2.21 -25.22 19.62
C VAL A 71 -2.07 -24.98 21.13
N ASN A 72 -3.00 -25.50 21.92
CA ASN A 72 -3.01 -25.32 23.38
C ASN A 72 -2.88 -23.86 23.86
N GLY A 73 -3.50 -22.94 23.11
CA GLY A 73 -3.51 -21.51 23.44
C GLY A 73 -2.29 -20.72 22.94
N ARG A 74 -1.27 -21.37 22.37
CA ARG A 74 -0.07 -20.74 21.81
C ARG A 74 -0.07 -20.79 20.29
N PHE A 75 0.52 -19.79 19.68
CA PHE A 75 0.77 -19.76 18.24
C PHE A 75 2.03 -20.57 17.91
N GLU A 76 1.93 -21.40 16.89
CA GLU A 76 3.05 -22.09 16.26
C GLU A 76 3.19 -21.53 14.84
N VAL A 77 4.34 -20.93 14.56
CA VAL A 77 4.66 -20.33 13.27
C VAL A 77 5.72 -21.17 12.59
N VAL A 78 5.41 -21.72 11.44
CA VAL A 78 6.37 -22.47 10.60
C VAL A 78 7.06 -21.49 9.66
N MET A 79 8.38 -21.61 9.56
CA MET A 79 9.22 -20.75 8.73
C MET A 79 9.70 -21.49 7.48
N GLU A 80 9.80 -20.80 6.34
CA GLU A 80 10.26 -21.38 5.06
C GLU A 80 11.69 -21.95 5.15
N GLY A 81 12.60 -21.24 5.82
CA GLY A 81 13.97 -21.69 6.08
C GLY A 81 14.11 -22.87 7.06
N GLY A 82 12.99 -23.42 7.52
CA GLY A 82 12.92 -24.51 8.49
C GLY A 82 12.88 -24.01 9.93
N GLY A 83 12.37 -24.90 10.81
CA GLY A 83 12.12 -24.60 12.21
C GLY A 83 10.79 -23.85 12.42
N GLY A 84 10.50 -23.56 13.68
CA GLY A 84 9.26 -22.89 14.09
C GLY A 84 9.50 -21.92 15.22
N ILE A 85 8.56 -21.01 15.41
CA ILE A 85 8.49 -20.08 16.54
C ILE A 85 7.19 -20.35 17.29
N ALA A 86 7.29 -20.53 18.61
CA ALA A 86 6.12 -20.60 19.47
C ALA A 86 5.98 -19.28 20.24
N ALA A 87 4.78 -18.70 20.20
CA ALA A 87 4.47 -17.43 20.84
C ALA A 87 3.11 -17.46 21.53
N ASP A 88 2.96 -16.68 22.60
CA ASP A 88 1.67 -16.52 23.28
C ASP A 88 0.81 -15.49 22.56
N SER A 89 1.45 -14.55 21.87
CA SER A 89 0.78 -13.53 21.06
C SER A 89 1.47 -13.35 19.70
N LEU A 90 0.68 -12.99 18.68
CA LEU A 90 1.13 -12.78 17.31
C LEU A 90 0.55 -11.48 16.74
N VAL A 91 1.41 -10.63 16.20
CA VAL A 91 0.99 -9.43 15.44
C VAL A 91 1.16 -9.70 13.95
N ALA A 92 0.05 -9.81 13.23
CA ALA A 92 0.03 -9.98 11.79
C ALA A 92 0.02 -8.62 11.08
N ALA A 93 1.05 -8.35 10.31
CA ALA A 93 1.19 -7.14 9.48
C ALA A 93 1.42 -7.52 8.01
N PRO A 94 0.44 -8.14 7.31
CA PRO A 94 0.63 -8.74 5.99
C PRO A 94 0.91 -7.71 4.87
N GLY A 95 0.76 -6.43 5.15
CA GLY A 95 0.86 -5.39 4.13
C GLY A 95 -0.31 -5.43 3.14
N VAL A 96 -0.04 -5.24 1.85
CA VAL A 96 -1.06 -5.20 0.79
C VAL A 96 -0.85 -6.23 -0.32
N ALA A 97 0.25 -6.97 -0.31
CA ALA A 97 0.62 -7.88 -1.41
C ALA A 97 -0.40 -9.01 -1.66
N PHE A 98 -1.19 -9.39 -0.65
CA PHE A 98 -2.23 -10.40 -0.78
C PHE A 98 -3.61 -9.84 -1.13
N PHE A 99 -3.73 -8.54 -1.36
CA PHE A 99 -5.01 -7.82 -1.47
C PHE A 99 -5.17 -7.10 -2.80
N GLU A 100 -4.38 -7.44 -3.79
CA GLU A 100 -4.48 -6.86 -5.13
C GLU A 100 -5.88 -7.04 -5.71
N THR A 101 -6.36 -6.02 -6.41
CA THR A 101 -7.63 -6.09 -7.12
C THR A 101 -7.35 -6.13 -8.61
N LEU A 102 -7.71 -7.23 -9.24
CA LEU A 102 -7.60 -7.37 -10.69
C LEU A 102 -8.96 -7.12 -11.37
N PRO A 103 -8.99 -6.56 -12.57
CA PRO A 103 -10.22 -6.46 -13.35
C PRO A 103 -10.69 -7.85 -13.83
N GLU A 104 -11.98 -7.99 -14.07
CA GLU A 104 -12.58 -9.28 -14.47
C GLU A 104 -11.97 -9.86 -15.75
N TRP A 105 -11.49 -9.02 -16.63
CA TRP A 105 -10.83 -9.43 -17.88
C TRP A 105 -9.34 -9.79 -17.70
N ALA A 106 -8.73 -9.59 -16.54
CA ALA A 106 -7.32 -9.89 -16.30
C ALA A 106 -6.91 -11.33 -16.67
N PRO A 107 -7.75 -12.37 -16.46
CA PRO A 107 -7.42 -13.74 -16.88
C PRO A 107 -7.35 -13.95 -18.40
N LEU A 108 -7.78 -12.98 -19.20
CA LEU A 108 -7.66 -13.02 -20.67
C LEU A 108 -6.29 -12.56 -21.16
N VAL A 109 -5.49 -11.92 -20.31
CA VAL A 109 -4.13 -11.47 -20.65
C VAL A 109 -3.18 -12.66 -20.54
N PRO A 110 -2.35 -12.92 -21.58
CA PRO A 110 -1.38 -13.98 -21.54
C PRO A 110 -0.40 -13.83 -20.36
N GLU A 111 0.03 -14.96 -19.80
CA GLU A 111 0.96 -14.99 -18.68
C GLU A 111 2.26 -14.23 -19.03
N GLY A 112 2.76 -13.43 -18.09
CA GLY A 112 3.97 -12.62 -18.25
C GLY A 112 3.76 -11.28 -18.94
N LEU A 113 2.58 -11.01 -19.55
CA LEU A 113 2.30 -9.73 -20.22
C LEU A 113 1.53 -8.73 -19.34
N ALA A 114 1.35 -9.05 -18.07
CA ALA A 114 0.76 -8.12 -17.11
C ALA A 114 1.38 -8.27 -15.71
N SER A 115 1.34 -7.19 -14.93
CA SER A 115 1.79 -7.17 -13.54
C SER A 115 0.93 -6.19 -12.73
N HIS A 116 0.73 -6.47 -11.44
CA HIS A 116 0.15 -5.48 -10.52
C HIS A 116 1.25 -4.57 -9.95
N THR A 117 0.89 -3.35 -9.54
CA THR A 117 1.83 -2.40 -8.94
C THR A 117 2.46 -2.87 -7.63
N CYS A 118 1.92 -3.89 -6.95
CA CYS A 118 2.55 -4.48 -5.77
C CYS A 118 3.77 -5.34 -6.11
N ASP A 119 3.81 -5.94 -7.31
CA ASP A 119 4.85 -6.88 -7.72
C ASP A 119 5.87 -6.24 -8.68
N LEU A 120 5.41 -5.32 -9.53
CA LEU A 120 6.25 -4.63 -10.49
C LEU A 120 7.08 -3.53 -9.80
N VAL A 121 8.29 -3.87 -9.39
CA VAL A 121 9.22 -2.96 -8.70
C VAL A 121 10.52 -2.71 -9.45
N ALA A 122 10.75 -3.38 -10.58
CA ALA A 122 11.86 -3.22 -11.51
C ALA A 122 11.32 -3.01 -12.92
N PHE A 123 11.86 -2.06 -13.66
CA PHE A 123 11.29 -1.60 -14.92
C PHE A 123 12.20 -1.79 -16.14
N GLU A 124 13.39 -2.36 -15.95
CA GLU A 124 14.39 -2.54 -17.02
C GLU A 124 13.86 -3.39 -18.17
N GLY A 125 12.99 -4.36 -17.85
CA GLY A 125 12.33 -5.23 -18.84
C GLY A 125 11.29 -4.52 -19.72
N LEU A 126 10.91 -3.29 -19.36
CA LEU A 126 9.94 -2.48 -20.10
C LEU A 126 10.59 -1.42 -21.00
N ARG A 127 11.91 -1.43 -21.14
CA ARG A 127 12.61 -0.50 -22.04
C ARG A 127 12.18 -0.75 -23.50
N GLY A 128 11.74 0.32 -24.17
CA GLY A 128 11.23 0.26 -25.54
C GLY A 128 9.82 -0.32 -25.67
N ALA A 129 9.19 -0.74 -24.57
CA ALA A 129 7.86 -1.31 -24.59
C ALA A 129 6.75 -0.26 -24.69
N ARG A 130 5.63 -0.67 -25.27
CA ARG A 130 4.34 0.05 -25.21
C ARG A 130 3.58 -0.50 -23.99
N VAL A 131 3.31 0.35 -23.03
CA VAL A 131 2.73 -0.07 -21.74
C VAL A 131 1.36 0.54 -21.54
N LEU A 132 0.37 -0.28 -21.16
CA LEU A 132 -0.93 0.17 -20.68
C LEU A 132 -0.95 0.17 -19.17
N VAL A 133 -1.18 1.31 -18.54
CA VAL A 133 -1.43 1.44 -17.10
C VAL A 133 -2.93 1.57 -16.86
N VAL A 134 -3.52 0.59 -16.15
CA VAL A 134 -4.94 0.58 -15.83
C VAL A 134 -5.16 1.11 -14.42
N GLY A 135 -5.64 2.33 -14.32
CA GLY A 135 -5.85 3.06 -13.07
C GLY A 135 -5.55 4.55 -13.26
N GLY A 136 -6.02 5.39 -12.36
CA GLY A 136 -5.85 6.85 -12.51
C GLY A 136 -5.58 7.55 -11.18
N ARG A 137 -5.01 6.86 -10.19
CA ARG A 137 -4.63 7.42 -8.91
C ARG A 137 -3.11 7.52 -8.79
N GLN A 138 -2.62 7.89 -7.61
CA GLN A 138 -1.18 8.13 -7.37
C GLN A 138 -0.31 6.98 -7.93
N SER A 139 -0.59 5.73 -7.59
CA SER A 139 0.21 4.60 -8.07
C SER A 139 0.25 4.48 -9.59
N ALA A 140 -0.88 4.73 -10.29
CA ALA A 140 -0.91 4.66 -11.75
C ALA A 140 0.05 5.67 -12.39
N TYR A 141 0.01 6.91 -11.94
CA TYR A 141 0.84 7.98 -12.48
C TYR A 141 2.30 7.88 -11.99
N GLU A 142 2.53 7.39 -10.77
CA GLU A 142 3.88 7.12 -10.26
C GLU A 142 4.56 6.01 -11.08
N TRP A 143 3.88 4.87 -11.28
CA TRP A 143 4.41 3.79 -12.13
C TRP A 143 4.59 4.23 -13.57
N ALA A 144 3.65 4.99 -14.14
CA ALA A 144 3.79 5.54 -15.48
C ALA A 144 5.07 6.40 -15.60
N ALA A 145 5.33 7.28 -14.61
CA ALA A 145 6.53 8.11 -14.59
C ALA A 145 7.80 7.25 -14.53
N LEU A 146 7.88 6.30 -13.59
CA LEU A 146 9.03 5.41 -13.41
C LEU A 146 9.29 4.54 -14.65
N ILE A 147 8.25 3.98 -15.25
CA ILE A 147 8.31 3.20 -16.49
C ILE A 147 8.81 4.08 -17.65
N GLY A 148 8.33 5.31 -17.73
CA GLY A 148 8.79 6.27 -18.72
C GLY A 148 10.26 6.64 -18.58
N GLU A 149 10.73 6.81 -17.35
CA GLU A 149 12.14 7.07 -17.02
C GLU A 149 13.03 5.85 -17.30
N ALA A 150 12.51 4.64 -17.13
CA ALA A 150 13.20 3.40 -17.50
C ALA A 150 13.34 3.21 -19.02
N GLY A 151 12.66 4.04 -19.83
CA GLY A 151 12.83 4.09 -21.28
C GLY A 151 11.76 3.37 -22.08
N ALA A 152 10.55 3.21 -21.56
CA ALA A 152 9.40 2.75 -22.35
C ALA A 152 9.15 3.69 -23.54
N GLU A 153 8.72 3.12 -24.66
CA GLU A 153 8.43 3.86 -25.90
C GLU A 153 7.11 4.65 -25.79
N ARG A 154 6.08 3.99 -25.26
CA ARG A 154 4.74 4.57 -25.13
C ARG A 154 4.08 4.10 -23.85
N ILE A 155 3.35 5.01 -23.19
CA ILE A 155 2.59 4.72 -21.98
C ILE A 155 1.19 5.29 -22.13
N ASP A 156 0.20 4.40 -22.12
CA ASP A 156 -1.22 4.74 -22.13
C ASP A 156 -1.78 4.57 -20.72
N ILE A 157 -2.37 5.62 -20.15
CA ILE A 157 -2.96 5.63 -18.80
C ILE A 157 -4.47 5.71 -18.93
N VAL A 158 -5.17 4.62 -18.59
CA VAL A 158 -6.63 4.49 -18.76
C VAL A 158 -7.34 4.54 -17.41
N HIS A 159 -8.31 5.44 -17.25
CA HIS A 159 -9.10 5.54 -16.02
C HIS A 159 -10.52 6.11 -16.23
N ARG A 160 -11.45 5.68 -15.37
CA ARG A 160 -12.90 5.95 -15.49
C ARG A 160 -13.35 7.34 -15.04
N HIS A 161 -12.48 8.13 -14.47
CA HIS A 161 -12.79 9.46 -13.93
C HIS A 161 -12.08 10.56 -14.73
N GLU A 162 -12.35 11.82 -14.39
CA GLU A 162 -11.60 12.96 -14.90
C GLU A 162 -10.11 12.83 -14.61
N GLU A 163 -9.30 13.54 -15.40
CA GLU A 163 -7.87 13.65 -15.13
C GLU A 163 -7.66 14.28 -13.74
N PRO A 164 -6.87 13.65 -12.87
CA PRO A 164 -6.63 14.19 -11.54
C PRO A 164 -5.77 15.47 -11.62
N ARG A 165 -5.92 16.34 -10.62
CA ARG A 165 -5.09 17.52 -10.48
C ARG A 165 -3.78 17.16 -9.79
N PHE A 166 -2.71 17.85 -10.16
CA PHE A 166 -1.41 17.74 -9.49
C PHE A 166 -1.25 18.93 -8.55
N ASP A 167 -1.12 18.68 -7.25
CA ASP A 167 -1.00 19.72 -6.25
C ASP A 167 -0.26 19.17 -5.01
N ARG A 168 0.19 20.09 -4.15
CA ARG A 168 0.77 19.71 -2.86
C ARG A 168 -0.35 19.42 -1.87
N VAL A 169 -0.40 18.20 -1.38
CA VAL A 169 -1.38 17.76 -0.39
C VAL A 169 -0.78 17.82 1.00
N SER A 170 -1.47 18.46 1.94
CA SER A 170 -1.11 18.37 3.36
C SER A 170 -1.90 17.25 4.02
N TRP A 171 -1.21 16.31 4.64
CA TRP A 171 -1.79 15.21 5.40
C TRP A 171 -1.95 15.50 6.90
N LYS A 172 -1.61 16.72 7.36
CA LYS A 172 -1.70 17.11 8.78
C LYS A 172 -3.10 17.02 9.38
N PHE A 173 -4.13 16.99 8.55
CA PHE A 173 -5.51 16.78 9.01
C PHE A 173 -5.74 15.39 9.65
N VAL A 174 -4.80 14.45 9.46
CA VAL A 174 -4.84 13.11 10.07
C VAL A 174 -4.40 13.13 11.53
N ASP A 175 -3.54 14.07 11.94
CA ASP A 175 -2.94 14.09 13.27
C ASP A 175 -3.96 14.12 14.42
N PRO A 176 -5.03 14.95 14.39
CA PRO A 176 -6.05 14.92 15.43
C PRO A 176 -6.76 13.57 15.58
N TYR A 177 -6.88 12.81 14.49
CA TYR A 177 -7.52 11.49 14.53
C TYR A 177 -6.62 10.44 15.18
N MET A 178 -5.30 10.59 15.06
CA MET A 178 -4.34 9.74 15.77
C MET A 178 -4.38 10.00 17.27
N ASP A 179 -4.42 11.28 17.67
CA ASP A 179 -4.53 11.68 19.05
C ASP A 179 -5.84 11.19 19.69
N GLU A 180 -6.97 11.30 18.97
CA GLU A 180 -8.26 10.78 19.43
C GLU A 180 -8.26 9.25 19.56
N THR A 181 -7.61 8.53 18.66
CA THR A 181 -7.51 7.06 18.74
C THR A 181 -6.76 6.60 19.99
N LEU A 182 -5.72 7.33 20.40
CA LEU A 182 -4.99 7.06 21.66
C LEU A 182 -5.80 7.46 22.90
N ARG A 183 -6.54 8.57 22.82
CA ARG A 183 -7.27 9.13 23.96
C ARG A 183 -8.57 8.39 24.28
N VAL A 184 -9.26 7.89 23.25
CA VAL A 184 -10.59 7.28 23.36
C VAL A 184 -10.57 5.88 22.77
N PRO A 185 -10.55 4.82 23.60
CA PRO A 185 -10.60 3.43 23.11
C PRO A 185 -11.77 3.22 22.15
N GLY A 186 -11.49 2.63 21.00
CA GLY A 186 -12.49 2.38 19.96
C GLY A 186 -13.08 3.63 19.28
N TRP A 187 -12.40 4.78 19.37
CA TRP A 187 -12.87 6.07 18.84
C TRP A 187 -13.54 5.97 17.48
N TRP A 188 -12.86 5.39 16.47
CA TRP A 188 -13.38 5.28 15.10
C TRP A 188 -14.70 4.51 15.02
N ARG A 189 -14.87 3.46 15.82
CA ARG A 189 -16.08 2.64 15.83
C ARG A 189 -17.25 3.34 16.53
N HIS A 190 -16.98 4.28 17.43
CA HIS A 190 -17.99 5.08 18.10
C HIS A 190 -18.54 6.21 17.25
N LEU A 191 -17.86 6.60 16.18
CA LEU A 191 -18.36 7.58 15.22
C LEU A 191 -19.62 7.05 14.53
N ASP A 192 -20.58 7.92 14.29
CA ASP A 192 -21.71 7.58 13.45
C ASP A 192 -21.29 7.48 11.96
N GLN A 193 -22.19 6.97 11.11
CA GLN A 193 -21.87 6.77 9.70
C GLN A 193 -21.58 8.11 9.00
N SER A 194 -22.28 9.19 9.36
CA SER A 194 -22.09 10.49 8.72
C SER A 194 -20.74 11.12 9.06
N GLU A 195 -20.25 10.92 10.27
CA GLU A 195 -18.93 11.36 10.73
C GLU A 195 -17.82 10.57 10.00
N ARG A 196 -17.92 9.24 9.95
CA ARG A 196 -17.00 8.39 9.18
C ARG A 196 -16.97 8.78 7.71
N ASP A 197 -18.13 9.05 7.12
CA ASP A 197 -18.25 9.47 5.73
C ASP A 197 -17.62 10.86 5.51
N ALA A 198 -17.73 11.78 6.45
CA ALA A 198 -17.11 13.09 6.36
C ALA A 198 -15.58 12.99 6.37
N ILE A 199 -15.02 12.22 7.29
CA ILE A 199 -13.58 11.93 7.34
C ILE A 199 -13.13 11.19 6.08
N GLY A 200 -13.91 10.20 5.65
CA GLY A 200 -13.65 9.45 4.42
C GLY A 200 -13.63 10.34 3.17
N ARG A 201 -14.55 11.30 3.05
CA ARG A 201 -14.56 12.27 1.94
C ARG A 201 -13.31 13.17 1.95
N GLN A 202 -12.89 13.65 3.13
CA GLN A 202 -11.67 14.45 3.26
C GLN A 202 -10.43 13.64 2.85
N PHE A 203 -10.33 12.43 3.36
CA PHE A 203 -9.25 11.50 3.01
C PHE A 203 -9.26 11.14 1.53
N TRP A 204 -10.44 10.93 0.95
CA TRP A 204 -10.60 10.68 -0.47
C TRP A 204 -10.17 11.87 -1.33
N ALA A 205 -10.58 13.07 -0.96
CA ALA A 205 -10.22 14.30 -1.69
C ALA A 205 -8.70 14.49 -1.71
N ALA A 206 -8.04 14.35 -0.56
CA ALA A 206 -6.59 14.47 -0.45
C ALA A 206 -5.85 13.32 -1.15
N GLY A 207 -6.30 12.08 -0.96
CA GLY A 207 -5.56 10.90 -1.37
C GLY A 207 -5.90 10.35 -2.74
N ARG A 208 -7.07 10.70 -3.31
CA ARG A 208 -7.60 10.07 -4.51
C ARG A 208 -7.86 11.02 -5.66
N LEU A 209 -8.31 12.24 -5.38
CA LEU A 209 -8.63 13.23 -6.41
C LEU A 209 -7.45 14.14 -6.76
N THR A 210 -6.46 14.22 -5.88
CA THR A 210 -5.25 15.02 -6.08
C THR A 210 -4.04 14.10 -6.11
N LEU A 211 -3.22 14.25 -7.14
CA LEU A 211 -1.92 13.61 -7.27
C LEU A 211 -0.84 14.57 -6.77
N GLU A 212 0.27 14.02 -6.36
CA GLU A 212 1.37 14.81 -5.85
C GLU A 212 2.04 15.63 -6.95
N TRP A 213 2.39 16.85 -6.61
CA TRP A 213 2.93 17.85 -7.52
C TRP A 213 4.19 17.42 -8.26
N TRP A 214 5.04 16.59 -7.66
CA TRP A 214 6.29 16.12 -8.28
C TRP A 214 6.09 15.17 -9.47
N LEU A 215 4.88 14.67 -9.69
CA LEU A 215 4.58 13.84 -10.85
C LEU A 215 4.37 14.66 -12.12
N ALA A 216 3.82 15.88 -12.02
CA ALA A 216 3.51 16.69 -13.19
C ALA A 216 4.71 16.86 -14.14
N PRO A 217 5.91 17.29 -13.70
CA PRO A 217 7.05 17.45 -14.58
C PRO A 217 7.61 16.14 -15.16
N ARG A 218 7.35 14.99 -14.50
CA ARG A 218 7.81 13.66 -14.94
C ARG A 218 6.97 13.08 -16.08
N LEU A 219 5.80 13.64 -16.36
CA LEU A 219 4.78 13.12 -17.28
C LEU A 219 4.52 14.04 -18.48
N THR A 220 5.47 14.88 -18.83
CA THR A 220 5.31 15.91 -19.89
C THR A 220 5.69 15.45 -21.28
N ALA A 221 6.43 14.34 -21.43
CA ALA A 221 6.88 13.85 -22.73
C ALA A 221 5.72 13.30 -23.57
N ASP A 222 5.82 13.37 -24.89
CA ASP A 222 4.80 12.96 -25.87
C ASP A 222 4.45 11.45 -25.79
N LYS A 223 5.30 10.64 -25.14
CA LYS A 223 5.06 9.22 -24.94
C LYS A 223 3.92 8.91 -23.96
N PHE A 224 3.46 9.86 -23.12
CA PHE A 224 2.39 9.67 -22.17
C PHE A 224 1.04 10.05 -22.75
N HIS A 225 0.19 9.07 -22.97
CA HIS A 225 -1.17 9.23 -23.47
C HIS A 225 -2.18 8.97 -22.33
N ARG A 226 -3.08 9.90 -22.10
CA ARG A 226 -4.07 9.82 -21.04
C ARG A 226 -5.46 9.61 -21.63
N TRP A 227 -6.18 8.66 -21.05
CA TRP A 227 -7.51 8.26 -21.45
C TRP A 227 -8.49 8.43 -20.28
N PRO A 228 -8.84 9.68 -19.93
CA PRO A 228 -9.86 9.93 -18.90
C PRO A 228 -11.23 9.47 -19.39
N HIS A 229 -12.12 9.13 -18.45
CA HIS A 229 -13.47 8.61 -18.72
C HIS A 229 -13.49 7.36 -19.61
N ALA A 230 -12.40 6.61 -19.67
CA ALA A 230 -12.26 5.40 -20.45
C ALA A 230 -11.95 4.19 -19.56
N TRP A 231 -12.31 3.01 -20.06
CA TRP A 231 -11.99 1.71 -19.46
C TRP A 231 -11.77 0.66 -20.52
N VAL A 232 -11.07 -0.39 -20.18
CA VAL A 232 -10.90 -1.56 -21.05
C VAL A 232 -12.22 -2.33 -21.09
N VAL A 233 -12.72 -2.55 -22.29
CA VAL A 233 -13.99 -3.27 -22.55
C VAL A 233 -13.69 -4.72 -22.89
N ASP A 234 -12.61 -4.96 -23.66
CA ASP A 234 -12.26 -6.29 -24.12
C ASP A 234 -10.76 -6.42 -24.35
N VAL A 235 -10.25 -7.65 -24.27
CA VAL A 235 -8.86 -8.02 -24.42
C VAL A 235 -8.73 -9.15 -25.44
N PHE A 236 -7.76 -9.05 -26.33
CA PHE A 236 -7.50 -10.01 -27.39
C PHE A 236 -6.00 -10.31 -27.48
N GLU A 237 -5.65 -11.40 -28.11
CA GLU A 237 -4.28 -11.62 -28.57
C GLU A 237 -3.86 -10.49 -29.53
N GLY A 238 -2.64 -9.99 -29.36
CA GLY A 238 -2.06 -8.98 -30.24
C GLY A 238 -1.66 -9.59 -31.59
N PRO A 239 -1.25 -8.74 -32.55
CA PRO A 239 -0.75 -9.20 -33.83
C PRO A 239 0.59 -9.94 -33.75
N GLY A 240 1.35 -9.75 -32.68
CA GLY A 240 2.61 -10.44 -32.38
C GLY A 240 2.51 -11.37 -31.18
N ASP A 241 3.44 -12.32 -31.06
CA ASP A 241 3.43 -13.38 -30.04
C ASP A 241 3.50 -12.88 -28.59
N ALA A 242 4.02 -11.67 -28.38
CA ALA A 242 4.18 -11.05 -27.06
C ALA A 242 3.45 -9.68 -26.97
N GLU A 243 2.27 -9.60 -27.56
CA GLU A 243 1.47 -8.38 -27.61
C GLU A 243 0.05 -8.65 -27.15
N VAL A 244 -0.56 -7.64 -26.52
CA VAL A 244 -1.95 -7.65 -26.10
C VAL A 244 -2.70 -6.54 -26.84
N ALA A 245 -3.81 -6.85 -27.45
CA ALA A 245 -4.72 -5.86 -28.01
C ALA A 245 -5.88 -5.61 -27.05
N VAL A 246 -6.15 -4.35 -26.71
CA VAL A 246 -7.26 -3.96 -25.85
C VAL A 246 -8.20 -3.01 -26.59
N SER A 247 -9.50 -3.17 -26.39
CA SER A 247 -10.51 -2.23 -26.83
C SER A 247 -10.94 -1.34 -25.68
N LEU A 248 -10.98 -0.04 -25.92
CA LEU A 248 -11.44 0.95 -24.93
C LEU A 248 -12.92 1.27 -25.14
N SER A 249 -13.58 1.74 -24.09
CA SER A 249 -14.98 2.20 -24.11
C SER A 249 -15.22 3.38 -25.04
N THR A 250 -14.17 4.08 -25.45
CA THR A 250 -14.19 5.16 -26.46
C THR A 250 -14.31 4.64 -27.88
N GLY A 251 -14.11 3.32 -28.11
CA GLY A 251 -14.03 2.70 -29.43
C GLY A 251 -12.60 2.58 -29.96
N ASP A 252 -11.64 3.15 -29.28
CA ASP A 252 -10.21 3.03 -29.64
C ASP A 252 -9.69 1.63 -29.35
N ARG A 253 -8.67 1.23 -30.11
CA ARG A 253 -7.94 -0.03 -29.93
C ARG A 253 -6.47 0.25 -29.73
N LEU A 254 -5.88 -0.29 -28.65
CA LEU A 254 -4.47 -0.22 -28.35
C LEU A 254 -3.84 -1.58 -28.51
N VAL A 255 -2.58 -1.60 -28.99
CA VAL A 255 -1.73 -2.78 -28.97
C VAL A 255 -0.54 -2.46 -28.09
N VAL A 256 -0.34 -3.26 -27.05
CA VAL A 256 0.67 -3.03 -26.01
C VAL A 256 1.47 -4.28 -25.73
N ASP A 257 2.67 -4.11 -25.21
CA ASP A 257 3.60 -5.19 -24.88
C ASP A 257 3.44 -5.61 -23.41
N HIS A 258 2.91 -4.72 -22.55
CA HIS A 258 2.69 -5.02 -21.14
C HIS A 258 1.54 -4.21 -20.56
N ILE A 259 0.80 -4.82 -19.64
CA ILE A 259 -0.28 -4.17 -18.87
C ILE A 259 0.13 -4.06 -17.41
N VAL A 260 -0.03 -2.86 -16.83
CA VAL A 260 0.21 -2.61 -15.41
C VAL A 260 -1.11 -2.33 -14.71
N TYR A 261 -1.49 -3.22 -13.80
CA TYR A 261 -2.67 -3.03 -12.97
C TYR A 261 -2.35 -2.10 -11.78
N ALA A 262 -2.81 -0.87 -11.85
CA ALA A 262 -2.82 0.09 -10.76
C ALA A 262 -4.24 0.23 -10.18
N THR A 263 -4.91 -0.89 -10.04
CA THR A 263 -6.34 -1.04 -9.74
C THR A 263 -6.65 -1.06 -8.26
N GLY A 264 -5.60 -0.99 -7.42
CA GLY A 264 -5.70 -0.87 -5.97
C GLY A 264 -5.87 -2.22 -5.26
N TYR A 265 -6.37 -2.14 -4.03
CA TYR A 265 -6.39 -3.27 -3.10
C TYR A 265 -7.75 -3.39 -2.45
N LYS A 266 -8.16 -4.62 -2.18
CA LYS A 266 -9.36 -4.97 -1.41
C LYS A 266 -8.96 -5.96 -0.33
N ALA A 267 -9.18 -5.60 0.94
CA ALA A 267 -8.83 -6.48 2.04
C ALA A 267 -9.56 -7.82 1.94
N SER A 268 -8.83 -8.90 2.13
CA SER A 268 -9.32 -10.25 2.32
C SER A 268 -8.33 -11.03 3.17
N VAL A 269 -8.40 -10.86 4.50
CA VAL A 269 -7.44 -11.52 5.40
C VAL A 269 -7.51 -13.05 5.37
N ARG A 270 -8.62 -13.61 4.85
CA ARG A 270 -8.76 -15.05 4.61
C ARG A 270 -7.89 -15.56 3.46
N ASP A 271 -7.50 -14.67 2.55
CA ASP A 271 -6.65 -15.01 1.40
C ASP A 271 -5.15 -14.90 1.72
N VAL A 272 -4.79 -14.54 2.97
CA VAL A 272 -3.40 -14.55 3.44
C VAL A 272 -2.98 -16.00 3.73
N PRO A 273 -2.14 -16.62 2.87
CA PRO A 273 -1.97 -18.08 2.88
C PRO A 273 -1.45 -18.60 4.22
N TYR A 274 -0.45 -17.95 4.80
CA TYR A 274 0.19 -18.36 6.05
C TYR A 274 -0.70 -18.21 7.29
N LEU A 275 -1.83 -17.51 7.22
CA LEU A 275 -2.79 -17.36 8.31
C LEU A 275 -3.94 -18.37 8.24
N SER A 276 -4.01 -19.21 7.20
CA SER A 276 -5.13 -20.13 6.96
C SER A 276 -5.47 -21.01 8.17
N GLY A 277 -4.45 -21.50 8.90
CA GLY A 277 -4.62 -22.37 10.06
C GLY A 277 -5.25 -21.73 11.30
N VAL A 278 -5.37 -20.37 11.33
CA VAL A 278 -6.01 -19.64 12.44
C VAL A 278 -7.30 -18.93 12.03
N MET A 279 -7.59 -18.85 10.73
CA MET A 279 -8.71 -18.03 10.23
C MET A 279 -10.09 -18.53 10.62
N ASP A 280 -10.25 -19.78 10.99
CA ASP A 280 -11.54 -20.30 11.52
C ASP A 280 -11.88 -19.70 12.90
N HIS A 281 -10.90 -19.17 13.61
CA HIS A 281 -11.07 -18.48 14.89
C HIS A 281 -11.20 -16.96 14.75
N VAL A 282 -11.02 -16.42 13.53
CA VAL A 282 -11.06 -14.99 13.25
C VAL A 282 -12.39 -14.60 12.63
N GLN A 283 -13.16 -13.78 13.33
CA GLN A 283 -14.34 -13.13 12.76
C GLN A 283 -13.92 -12.09 11.73
N THR A 284 -14.59 -12.10 10.58
CA THR A 284 -14.31 -11.16 9.50
C THR A 284 -15.58 -10.43 9.05
N ALA A 285 -15.44 -9.18 8.62
CA ALA A 285 -16.49 -8.39 7.99
C ALA A 285 -15.89 -7.61 6.81
N ASP A 286 -16.53 -7.67 5.64
CA ASP A 286 -16.08 -7.02 4.41
C ASP A 286 -14.63 -7.36 4.00
N GLY A 287 -14.17 -8.57 4.35
CA GLY A 287 -12.80 -9.03 4.11
C GLY A 287 -11.77 -8.60 5.18
N PHE A 288 -12.14 -7.74 6.12
CA PHE A 288 -11.31 -7.32 7.24
C PHE A 288 -11.51 -8.21 8.47
N PRO A 289 -10.52 -8.38 9.36
CA PRO A 289 -10.75 -8.94 10.67
C PRO A 289 -11.61 -7.97 11.50
N VAL A 290 -12.48 -8.51 12.34
CA VAL A 290 -13.16 -7.70 13.38
C VAL A 290 -12.20 -7.59 14.56
N LEU A 291 -11.82 -6.34 14.88
CA LEU A 291 -10.82 -6.04 15.91
C LEU A 291 -11.47 -5.36 17.12
N ASP A 292 -10.90 -5.58 18.28
CA ASP A 292 -11.21 -4.80 19.48
C ASP A 292 -10.46 -3.44 19.52
N GLU A 293 -10.40 -2.80 20.67
CA GLU A 293 -9.78 -1.47 20.85
C GLU A 293 -8.26 -1.50 20.83
N SER A 294 -7.66 -2.69 20.95
CA SER A 294 -6.23 -2.94 21.00
C SER A 294 -5.67 -3.61 19.76
N PHE A 295 -6.42 -3.62 18.65
CA PHE A 295 -6.09 -4.35 17.41
C PHE A 295 -6.17 -5.88 17.54
N GLN A 296 -6.68 -6.43 18.64
CA GLN A 296 -6.83 -7.87 18.81
C GLN A 296 -8.07 -8.37 18.06
N SER A 297 -7.91 -9.51 17.39
CA SER A 297 -9.01 -10.20 16.71
C SER A 297 -9.82 -11.07 17.69
N SER A 298 -10.91 -11.67 17.20
CA SER A 298 -11.67 -12.68 17.97
C SER A 298 -10.84 -13.94 18.33
N CYS A 299 -9.69 -14.16 17.67
CA CYS A 299 -8.71 -15.15 18.06
C CYS A 299 -7.76 -14.52 19.10
N SER A 300 -8.02 -14.77 20.39
CA SER A 300 -7.26 -14.18 21.49
C SER A 300 -5.75 -14.27 21.28
N GLY A 301 -5.03 -13.16 21.50
CA GLY A 301 -3.59 -13.03 21.27
C GLY A 301 -3.19 -12.83 19.80
N LEU A 302 -4.15 -12.80 18.86
CA LEU A 302 -3.85 -12.49 17.45
C LEU A 302 -4.29 -11.05 17.13
N TYR A 303 -3.32 -10.20 16.82
CA TYR A 303 -3.49 -8.81 16.47
C TYR A 303 -3.28 -8.61 14.98
N PHE A 304 -4.01 -7.65 14.39
CA PHE A 304 -3.79 -7.23 13.01
C PHE A 304 -3.52 -5.72 12.95
N THR A 305 -2.53 -5.31 12.15
CA THR A 305 -2.20 -3.90 11.97
C THR A 305 -2.02 -3.54 10.48
N GLY A 306 -1.78 -2.27 10.21
CA GLY A 306 -1.64 -1.76 8.86
C GLY A 306 -2.97 -1.74 8.09
N PHE A 307 -2.93 -2.06 6.80
CA PHE A 307 -4.12 -2.03 5.94
C PHE A 307 -5.28 -2.89 6.46
N SER A 308 -4.97 -4.03 7.08
CA SER A 308 -5.97 -4.93 7.66
C SER A 308 -6.78 -4.33 8.81
N ALA A 309 -6.29 -3.28 9.47
CA ALA A 309 -6.96 -2.61 10.59
C ALA A 309 -7.83 -1.41 10.16
N THR A 310 -7.80 -1.01 8.89
CA THR A 310 -8.40 0.25 8.44
C THR A 310 -9.92 0.30 8.56
N ARG A 311 -10.62 -0.83 8.63
CA ARG A 311 -12.07 -0.88 8.86
C ARG A 311 -12.45 -0.39 10.26
N ASP A 312 -11.73 -0.84 11.27
CA ASP A 312 -12.08 -0.63 12.69
C ASP A 312 -11.32 0.54 13.33
N PHE A 313 -10.27 1.04 12.67
CA PHE A 313 -9.43 2.15 13.17
C PHE A 313 -9.35 3.36 12.22
N GLY A 314 -9.91 3.25 11.02
CA GLY A 314 -9.91 4.33 10.02
C GLY A 314 -8.84 4.17 8.93
N PRO A 315 -9.02 4.88 7.79
CA PRO A 315 -8.22 4.67 6.59
C PRO A 315 -6.74 5.02 6.74
N PHE A 316 -6.37 5.81 7.72
CA PHE A 316 -5.01 6.29 7.98
C PHE A 316 -4.09 5.23 8.61
N PHE A 317 -4.63 4.13 9.14
CA PHE A 317 -3.82 3.02 9.66
C PHE A 317 -3.16 2.18 8.55
N GLY A 318 -3.52 2.38 7.28
CA GLY A 318 -2.79 1.84 6.14
C GLY A 318 -1.50 2.59 5.78
N PHE A 319 -1.08 3.59 6.57
CA PHE A 319 0.06 4.46 6.32
C PHE A 319 1.00 4.53 7.52
N THR A 320 2.21 5.04 7.30
CA THR A 320 3.26 5.20 8.33
C THR A 320 2.76 5.90 9.59
N ARG A 321 1.86 6.89 9.44
CA ARG A 321 1.31 7.65 10.58
C ARG A 321 0.59 6.80 11.61
N GLY A 322 -0.02 5.68 11.18
CA GLY A 322 -0.70 4.74 12.09
C GLY A 322 0.25 3.82 12.87
N CYS A 323 1.51 3.68 12.46
CA CYS A 323 2.43 2.72 13.08
C CYS A 323 2.69 2.98 14.57
N PRO A 324 3.03 4.22 15.01
CA PRO A 324 3.27 4.49 16.43
C PRO A 324 2.04 4.22 17.30
N VAL A 325 0.87 4.63 16.83
CA VAL A 325 -0.40 4.47 17.55
C VAL A 325 -0.78 3.00 17.69
N ALA A 326 -0.69 2.23 16.60
CA ALA A 326 -0.94 0.79 16.65
C ALA A 326 0.03 0.08 17.60
N ALA A 327 1.32 0.44 17.56
CA ALA A 327 2.32 -0.15 18.45
C ALA A 327 2.03 0.15 19.92
N GLU A 328 1.64 1.38 20.26
CA GLU A 328 1.32 1.77 21.64
C GLU A 328 0.11 1.00 22.18
N LEU A 329 -0.98 0.92 21.41
CA LEU A 329 -2.20 0.23 21.84
C LEU A 329 -1.99 -1.29 21.96
N ILE A 330 -1.30 -1.91 21.01
CA ILE A 330 -1.00 -3.36 21.05
C ILE A 330 -0.09 -3.67 22.25
N VAL A 331 0.97 -2.89 22.48
CA VAL A 331 1.90 -3.12 23.59
C VAL A 331 1.20 -2.93 24.94
N SER A 332 0.29 -1.95 25.04
CA SER A 332 -0.48 -1.71 26.28
C SER A 332 -1.40 -2.88 26.61
N ASP A 333 -1.92 -3.60 25.63
CA ASP A 333 -2.77 -4.78 25.84
C ASP A 333 -1.93 -6.05 26.16
N LEU A 334 -0.68 -6.09 25.70
CA LEU A 334 0.25 -7.19 25.95
C LEU A 334 0.96 -7.11 27.32
N ALA A 335 0.93 -5.94 27.99
CA ALA A 335 1.61 -5.70 29.26
C ALA A 335 0.78 -6.18 30.45
#